data_30137bb1ecd0d5067db050b77a552736
#
_entry.id   30137bb1ecd0d5067db050b77a552736
#
_cell.length_a   1.000
_cell.length_b   1.000
_cell.length_c   1.000
_cell.angle_alpha   90.00
_cell.angle_beta   90.00
_cell.angle_gamma   90.00
#
_symmetry.space_group_name_H-M   'P 1'
#
loop_
_entity.id
_entity.type
_entity.pdbx_description
1 polymer ?
#
loop_
_entity_poly.entity_id
_entity_poly.type
_entity_poly.pdbx_seq_one_letter_code
_entity_poly.pdbx_strand_id
1 'polypeptide(L)'
;KQIDGIGPNEEPIIEYSIYDAVKAGFGKIVFVIRKEFDEAFRSRFDRFADNIDIEYVYQPVNVTVDGVDIVERTKPWGTSHAVLVAKDVINEPFAVINADDYYGSESFKLIANFLNKECSPEKMAMIGYILNNTLSDHGTVNRGVCSVDENNFLIEVNERVKLAMQDGVIKYNLGSDDPVGEVEANASVSMNYWGFHPSIFDHIEKGLVSFMKENSQNPTAEYYIPDIVTSMIVSNKMEVEVIPTNDNWFGVTYKQDKQMAIDAINKHIASGVYPNKLWS
;
A
#
# COMPACT_ATOMS: atom_id res chain seq x y z
N LYS A 1 14.58 -7.43 4.61
CA LYS A 1 13.40 -7.97 3.91
C LYS A 1 13.12 -7.21 2.60
N GLN A 2 13.04 -5.87 2.62
CA GLN A 2 12.68 -5.04 1.45
C GLN A 2 13.70 -5.06 0.31
N ILE A 3 14.92 -5.52 0.56
CA ILE A 3 16.02 -5.56 -0.39
C ILE A 3 16.47 -6.99 -0.73
N ASP A 4 15.77 -8.01 -0.24
CA ASP A 4 16.09 -9.40 -0.56
C ASP A 4 15.66 -9.72 -1.99
N GLY A 5 16.58 -10.23 -2.82
CA GLY A 5 16.33 -10.58 -4.20
C GLY A 5 15.31 -11.71 -4.36
N ILE A 6 14.38 -11.55 -5.28
CA ILE A 6 13.42 -12.56 -5.72
C ILE A 6 13.48 -12.79 -7.24
N GLY A 7 14.07 -11.87 -7.98
CA GLY A 7 14.30 -12.00 -9.41
C GLY A 7 15.57 -12.78 -9.75
N PRO A 8 15.75 -13.17 -11.03
CA PRO A 8 16.90 -13.96 -11.49
C PRO A 8 18.24 -13.24 -11.37
N ASN A 9 18.26 -11.91 -11.27
CA ASN A 9 19.47 -11.11 -11.06
C ASN A 9 19.47 -10.44 -9.68
N GLU A 10 18.85 -11.09 -8.67
CA GLU A 10 18.73 -10.57 -7.30
C GLU A 10 17.92 -9.26 -7.20
N GLU A 11 16.98 -9.02 -8.13
CA GLU A 11 16.06 -7.91 -8.05
C GLU A 11 15.08 -8.12 -6.88
N PRO A 12 14.93 -7.18 -5.93
CA PRO A 12 13.89 -7.24 -4.90
C PRO A 12 12.52 -6.84 -5.47
N ILE A 13 11.47 -7.14 -4.72
CA ILE A 13 10.07 -6.80 -5.09
C ILE A 13 9.93 -5.35 -5.53
N ILE A 14 10.50 -4.43 -4.77
CA ILE A 14 10.40 -2.99 -5.05
C ILE A 14 10.96 -2.61 -6.43
N GLU A 15 11.93 -3.33 -6.99
CA GLU A 15 12.45 -3.05 -8.33
C GLU A 15 11.42 -3.40 -9.41
N TYR A 16 10.57 -4.40 -9.21
CA TYR A 16 9.43 -4.68 -10.09
C TYR A 16 8.38 -3.57 -10.02
N SER A 17 8.08 -3.06 -8.82
CA SER A 17 7.19 -1.91 -8.65
C SER A 17 7.73 -0.65 -9.33
N ILE A 18 9.05 -0.38 -9.25
CA ILE A 18 9.70 0.73 -9.97
C ILE A 18 9.58 0.54 -11.49
N TYR A 19 9.85 -0.67 -11.97
CA TYR A 19 9.75 -1.00 -13.39
C TYR A 19 8.33 -0.80 -13.91
N ASP A 20 7.33 -1.31 -13.19
CA ASP A 20 5.92 -1.18 -13.56
C ASP A 20 5.45 0.29 -13.51
N ALA A 21 5.90 1.07 -12.52
CA ALA A 21 5.62 2.49 -12.43
C ALA A 21 6.18 3.25 -13.65
N VAL A 22 7.45 3.02 -14.02
CA VAL A 22 8.05 3.61 -15.24
C VAL A 22 7.27 3.22 -16.49
N LYS A 23 6.91 1.95 -16.64
CA LYS A 23 6.11 1.46 -17.78
C LYS A 23 4.70 2.02 -17.82
N ALA A 24 4.11 2.32 -16.68
CA ALA A 24 2.79 2.95 -16.57
C ALA A 24 2.83 4.47 -16.79
N GLY A 25 4.03 5.08 -16.87
CA GLY A 25 4.21 6.50 -17.17
C GLY A 25 4.35 7.40 -15.94
N PHE A 26 4.62 6.85 -14.75
CA PHE A 26 5.01 7.66 -13.60
C PHE A 26 6.37 8.33 -13.85
N GLY A 27 6.46 9.62 -13.55
CA GLY A 27 7.66 10.43 -13.75
C GLY A 27 8.53 10.58 -12.50
N LYS A 28 8.00 10.23 -11.32
CA LYS A 28 8.69 10.39 -10.04
C LYS A 28 8.37 9.26 -9.08
N ILE A 29 9.36 8.87 -8.28
CA ILE A 29 9.20 8.00 -7.11
C ILE A 29 9.68 8.74 -5.87
N VAL A 30 8.87 8.67 -4.82
CA VAL A 30 9.22 9.21 -3.50
C VAL A 30 9.34 8.05 -2.52
N PHE A 31 10.56 7.79 -2.07
CA PHE A 31 10.82 6.81 -1.02
C PHE A 31 10.57 7.43 0.35
N VAL A 32 9.62 6.89 1.08
CA VAL A 32 9.39 7.23 2.48
C VAL A 32 10.13 6.22 3.35
N ILE A 33 11.23 6.65 3.95
CA ILE A 33 12.13 5.79 4.71
C ILE A 33 12.45 6.37 6.09
N ARG A 34 13.06 5.59 6.95
CA ARG A 34 13.72 6.13 8.14
C ARG A 34 15.12 6.61 7.75
N LYS A 35 15.55 7.72 8.37
CA LYS A 35 16.80 8.40 7.99
C LYS A 35 18.04 7.50 8.09
N GLU A 36 18.04 6.54 9.03
CA GLU A 36 19.14 5.59 9.18
C GLU A 36 19.32 4.63 8.00
N PHE A 37 18.33 4.53 7.10
CA PHE A 37 18.41 3.70 5.88
C PHE A 37 18.77 4.50 4.63
N ASP A 38 18.97 5.81 4.71
CA ASP A 38 19.19 6.69 3.55
C ASP A 38 20.33 6.20 2.66
N GLU A 39 21.52 5.99 3.23
CA GLU A 39 22.69 5.54 2.46
C GLU A 39 22.45 4.18 1.77
N ALA A 40 21.81 3.25 2.47
CA ALA A 40 21.51 1.93 1.92
C ALA A 40 20.51 1.99 0.76
N PHE A 41 19.49 2.87 0.86
CA PHE A 41 18.52 3.06 -0.21
C PHE A 41 19.14 3.78 -1.40
N ARG A 42 19.86 4.89 -1.20
CA ARG A 42 20.52 5.61 -2.28
C ARG A 42 21.52 4.74 -3.03
N SER A 43 22.38 4.01 -2.33
CA SER A 43 23.36 3.12 -2.96
C SER A 43 22.72 2.08 -3.90
N ARG A 44 21.47 1.70 -3.63
CA ARG A 44 20.75 0.72 -4.43
C ARG A 44 19.86 1.32 -5.51
N PHE A 45 19.16 2.41 -5.21
CA PHE A 45 18.08 2.91 -6.07
C PHE A 45 18.46 4.14 -6.89
N ASP A 46 19.51 4.92 -6.55
CA ASP A 46 19.94 6.06 -7.35
C ASP A 46 20.35 5.68 -8.79
N ARG A 47 20.68 4.42 -9.03
CA ARG A 47 20.96 3.87 -10.37
C ARG A 47 19.76 3.97 -11.34
N PHE A 48 18.55 4.18 -10.82
CA PHE A 48 17.35 4.33 -11.64
C PHE A 48 17.03 5.79 -12.00
N ALA A 49 17.85 6.75 -11.55
CA ALA A 49 17.64 8.18 -11.78
C ALA A 49 17.61 8.57 -13.26
N ASP A 50 18.26 7.78 -14.14
CA ASP A 50 18.17 7.97 -15.59
C ASP A 50 16.80 7.56 -16.18
N ASN A 51 16.00 6.81 -15.43
CA ASN A 51 14.72 6.28 -15.88
C ASN A 51 13.52 7.01 -15.25
N ILE A 52 13.69 7.53 -14.02
CA ILE A 52 12.62 8.14 -13.23
C ILE A 52 13.23 9.06 -12.16
N ASP A 53 12.59 10.19 -11.88
CA ASP A 53 13.02 11.08 -10.79
C ASP A 53 12.86 10.38 -9.45
N ILE A 54 13.87 10.49 -8.57
CA ILE A 54 13.88 9.84 -7.26
C ILE A 54 14.06 10.87 -6.16
N GLU A 55 13.13 10.86 -5.21
CA GLU A 55 13.17 11.65 -4.00
C GLU A 55 13.15 10.76 -2.76
N TYR A 56 13.79 11.20 -1.69
CA TYR A 56 13.82 10.52 -0.40
C TYR A 56 13.29 11.44 0.68
N VAL A 57 12.26 11.00 1.38
CA VAL A 57 11.70 11.71 2.54
C VAL A 57 11.77 10.82 3.77
N TYR A 58 11.85 11.45 4.95
CA TYR A 58 12.11 10.72 6.18
C TYR A 58 10.91 10.78 7.10
N GLN A 59 10.40 9.61 7.50
CA GLN A 59 9.36 9.50 8.50
C GLN A 59 9.99 9.45 9.90
N PRO A 60 9.86 10.50 10.72
CA PRO A 60 10.36 10.48 12.09
C PRO A 60 9.49 9.61 12.99
N VAL A 61 10.10 8.99 14.00
CA VAL A 61 9.37 8.26 15.05
C VAL A 61 8.73 9.24 16.03
N ASN A 62 9.51 10.23 16.46
CA ASN A 62 9.05 11.25 17.39
C ASN A 62 8.65 12.52 16.64
N VAL A 63 7.42 12.95 16.87
CA VAL A 63 6.82 14.17 16.32
C VAL A 63 6.23 14.95 17.48
N THR A 64 6.34 16.26 17.47
CA THR A 64 5.76 17.14 18.50
C THR A 64 4.49 17.80 17.99
N VAL A 65 3.53 17.99 18.88
CA VAL A 65 2.33 18.79 18.65
C VAL A 65 2.25 19.82 19.78
N ASP A 66 2.06 21.08 19.40
CA ASP A 66 2.01 22.17 20.37
C ASP A 66 0.96 21.94 21.47
N GLY A 67 1.40 22.04 22.72
CA GLY A 67 0.54 21.87 23.90
C GLY A 67 0.13 20.42 24.19
N VAL A 68 0.76 19.43 23.54
CA VAL A 68 0.50 18.01 23.78
C VAL A 68 1.76 17.33 24.31
N ASP A 69 1.64 16.72 25.49
CA ASP A 69 2.68 15.86 26.06
C ASP A 69 2.56 14.47 25.46
N ILE A 70 3.49 14.15 24.54
CA ILE A 70 3.52 12.86 23.84
C ILE A 70 4.63 12.00 24.44
N VAL A 71 4.30 10.78 24.86
CA VAL A 71 5.28 9.81 25.34
C VAL A 71 6.29 9.44 24.27
N GLU A 72 7.50 9.02 24.68
CA GLU A 72 8.50 8.50 23.77
C GLU A 72 7.96 7.30 23.00
N ARG A 73 8.10 7.36 21.67
CA ARG A 73 7.52 6.37 20.78
C ARG A 73 8.52 5.32 20.35
N THR A 74 8.03 4.11 20.12
CA THR A 74 8.80 2.98 19.59
C THR A 74 8.53 2.73 18.11
N LYS A 75 7.44 3.34 17.57
CA LYS A 75 7.03 3.25 16.17
C LYS A 75 6.64 4.61 15.61
N PRO A 76 6.77 4.84 14.29
CA PRO A 76 6.17 5.99 13.63
C PRO A 76 4.63 6.02 13.81
N TRP A 77 4.00 7.13 13.43
CA TRP A 77 2.56 7.35 13.59
C TRP A 77 1.68 6.68 12.52
N GLY A 78 2.18 5.65 11.85
CA GLY A 78 1.41 4.85 10.88
C GLY A 78 1.54 5.32 9.43
N THR A 79 0.75 4.69 8.55
CA THR A 79 0.86 4.87 7.09
C THR A 79 0.35 6.24 6.61
N SER A 80 -0.64 6.83 7.28
CA SER A 80 -1.06 8.21 6.99
C SER A 80 0.06 9.22 7.25
N HIS A 81 0.82 9.07 8.33
CA HIS A 81 1.99 9.91 8.60
C HIS A 81 3.09 9.69 7.56
N ALA A 82 3.29 8.44 7.11
CA ALA A 82 4.23 8.15 6.02
C ALA A 82 3.86 8.89 4.73
N VAL A 83 2.58 8.98 4.39
CA VAL A 83 2.13 9.78 3.24
C VAL A 83 2.37 11.26 3.48
N LEU A 84 2.04 11.78 4.67
CA LEU A 84 2.14 13.21 4.99
C LEU A 84 3.56 13.77 4.84
N VAL A 85 4.61 13.02 5.19
CA VAL A 85 6.00 13.51 5.09
C VAL A 85 6.46 13.75 3.65
N ALA A 86 5.70 13.30 2.65
CA ALA A 86 5.96 13.56 1.25
C ALA A 86 5.28 14.85 0.72
N LYS A 87 4.53 15.59 1.56
CA LYS A 87 3.73 16.78 1.18
C LYS A 87 4.53 17.82 0.39
N ASP A 88 5.77 18.09 0.80
CA ASP A 88 6.57 19.17 0.21
C ASP A 88 7.21 18.80 -1.14
N VAL A 89 7.21 17.51 -1.50
CA VAL A 89 7.82 17.00 -2.74
C VAL A 89 6.81 16.46 -3.75
N ILE A 90 5.52 16.39 -3.40
CA ILE A 90 4.45 15.90 -4.26
C ILE A 90 3.40 16.99 -4.48
N ASN A 91 3.25 17.44 -5.74
CA ASN A 91 2.32 18.50 -6.14
C ASN A 91 1.33 18.05 -7.22
N GLU A 92 1.43 16.83 -7.69
CA GLU A 92 0.58 16.18 -8.69
C GLU A 92 -0.19 14.98 -8.10
N PRO A 93 -1.25 14.48 -8.76
CA PRO A 93 -1.89 13.22 -8.38
C PRO A 93 -0.87 12.09 -8.30
N PHE A 94 -0.96 11.27 -7.26
CA PHE A 94 0.06 10.27 -6.94
C PHE A 94 -0.54 8.95 -6.45
N ALA A 95 0.23 7.89 -6.60
CA ALA A 95 -0.10 6.60 -6.04
C ALA A 95 0.71 6.29 -4.78
N VAL A 96 0.14 5.51 -3.88
CA VAL A 96 0.78 5.00 -2.66
C VAL A 96 0.75 3.49 -2.68
N ILE A 97 1.90 2.87 -2.44
CA ILE A 97 2.07 1.41 -2.30
C ILE A 97 2.97 1.06 -1.11
N ASN A 98 2.90 -0.16 -0.65
CA ASN A 98 3.90 -0.72 0.26
C ASN A 98 5.14 -1.17 -0.54
N ALA A 99 6.33 -0.90 -0.03
CA ALA A 99 7.59 -1.19 -0.72
C ALA A 99 7.97 -2.68 -0.75
N ASP A 100 7.34 -3.51 0.07
CA ASP A 100 7.61 -4.95 0.22
C ASP A 100 6.51 -5.85 -0.36
N ASP A 101 5.58 -5.25 -1.11
CA ASP A 101 4.48 -5.93 -1.77
C ASP A 101 4.61 -5.88 -3.31
N TYR A 102 4.20 -6.97 -3.96
CA TYR A 102 4.05 -7.06 -5.40
C TYR A 102 2.59 -6.80 -5.78
N TYR A 103 2.38 -5.89 -6.72
CA TYR A 103 1.05 -5.40 -7.09
C TYR A 103 0.58 -5.80 -8.49
N GLY A 104 1.51 -6.22 -9.36
CA GLY A 104 1.22 -6.57 -10.74
C GLY A 104 1.19 -5.37 -11.70
N SER A 105 1.59 -5.60 -12.94
CA SER A 105 1.80 -4.53 -13.93
C SER A 105 0.52 -3.87 -14.43
N GLU A 106 -0.61 -4.59 -14.42
CA GLU A 106 -1.90 -4.04 -14.86
C GLU A 106 -2.43 -3.04 -13.83
N SER A 107 -2.26 -3.31 -12.55
CA SER A 107 -2.66 -2.42 -11.46
C SER A 107 -1.98 -1.05 -11.57
N PHE A 108 -0.70 -0.99 -11.96
CA PHE A 108 -0.01 0.29 -12.20
C PHE A 108 -0.59 1.06 -13.38
N LYS A 109 -0.98 0.39 -14.48
CA LYS A 109 -1.62 1.05 -15.62
C LYS A 109 -3.02 1.56 -15.27
N LEU A 110 -3.79 0.79 -14.51
CA LEU A 110 -5.13 1.18 -14.07
C LEU A 110 -5.08 2.44 -13.22
N ILE A 111 -4.23 2.46 -12.19
CA ILE A 111 -4.12 3.62 -11.31
C ILE A 111 -3.54 4.84 -12.04
N ALA A 112 -2.53 4.67 -12.90
CA ALA A 112 -1.97 5.74 -13.70
C ALA A 112 -3.03 6.38 -14.63
N ASN A 113 -3.86 5.56 -15.27
CA ASN A 113 -4.97 6.04 -16.11
C ASN A 113 -5.96 6.87 -15.30
N PHE A 114 -6.36 6.39 -14.11
CA PHE A 114 -7.24 7.12 -13.21
C PHE A 114 -6.62 8.46 -12.76
N LEU A 115 -5.38 8.45 -12.28
CA LEU A 115 -4.68 9.65 -11.81
C LEU A 115 -4.60 10.73 -12.88
N ASN A 116 -4.39 10.33 -14.15
CA ASN A 116 -4.27 11.26 -15.26
C ASN A 116 -5.60 11.82 -15.78
N LYS A 117 -6.73 11.11 -15.59
CA LYS A 117 -7.98 11.46 -16.26
C LYS A 117 -9.11 11.86 -15.32
N GLU A 118 -9.14 11.31 -14.12
CA GLU A 118 -10.32 11.36 -13.25
C GLU A 118 -10.04 11.88 -11.85
N CYS A 119 -8.78 11.78 -11.38
CA CYS A 119 -8.41 12.18 -10.04
C CYS A 119 -8.65 13.68 -9.79
N SER A 120 -9.35 13.98 -8.72
CA SER A 120 -9.66 15.36 -8.29
C SER A 120 -9.66 15.44 -6.76
N PRO A 121 -9.78 16.66 -6.18
CA PRO A 121 -9.93 16.80 -4.74
C PRO A 121 -11.09 16.01 -4.13
N GLU A 122 -12.16 15.82 -4.90
CA GLU A 122 -13.37 15.12 -4.47
C GLU A 122 -13.42 13.66 -4.92
N LYS A 123 -12.55 13.24 -5.87
CA LYS A 123 -12.54 11.88 -6.41
C LYS A 123 -11.14 11.28 -6.41
N MET A 124 -10.98 10.23 -5.63
CA MET A 124 -9.75 9.45 -5.47
C MET A 124 -10.01 7.97 -5.80
N ALA A 125 -8.99 7.12 -5.78
CA ALA A 125 -9.18 5.71 -6.08
C ALA A 125 -8.36 4.77 -5.20
N MET A 126 -8.75 3.52 -5.25
CA MET A 126 -8.01 2.38 -4.69
C MET A 126 -8.05 1.21 -5.67
N ILE A 127 -6.96 0.49 -5.81
CA ILE A 127 -6.98 -0.79 -6.53
C ILE A 127 -7.58 -1.86 -5.62
N GLY A 128 -8.67 -2.47 -6.09
CA GLY A 128 -9.36 -3.57 -5.42
C GLY A 128 -8.89 -4.92 -5.95
N TYR A 129 -8.28 -5.73 -5.09
CA TYR A 129 -7.84 -7.09 -5.43
C TYR A 129 -8.93 -8.10 -5.09
N ILE A 130 -8.97 -9.20 -5.83
CA ILE A 130 -9.84 -10.33 -5.52
C ILE A 130 -9.27 -11.05 -4.29
N LEU A 131 -10.07 -11.20 -3.22
CA LEU A 131 -9.64 -11.81 -1.96
C LEU A 131 -8.91 -13.14 -2.15
N ASN A 132 -9.47 -14.03 -2.99
CA ASN A 132 -8.86 -15.33 -3.24
C ASN A 132 -7.43 -15.25 -3.82
N ASN A 133 -7.11 -14.18 -4.54
CA ASN A 133 -5.78 -13.96 -5.14
C ASN A 133 -4.77 -13.33 -4.14
N THR A 134 -5.16 -13.14 -2.89
CA THR A 134 -4.33 -12.52 -1.85
C THR A 134 -4.14 -13.41 -0.62
N LEU A 135 -4.64 -14.64 -0.64
CA LEU A 135 -4.49 -15.60 0.46
C LEU A 135 -3.06 -16.17 0.47
N SER A 136 -2.68 -16.71 1.63
CA SER A 136 -1.43 -17.47 1.79
C SER A 136 -1.72 -18.95 1.94
N ASP A 137 -0.91 -19.79 1.30
CA ASP A 137 -0.95 -21.24 1.48
C ASP A 137 -0.31 -21.70 2.81
N HIS A 138 0.36 -20.78 3.52
CA HIS A 138 1.19 -21.09 4.69
C HIS A 138 0.59 -20.63 6.03
N GLY A 139 -0.59 -20.04 6.01
CA GLY A 139 -1.24 -19.57 7.24
C GLY A 139 -2.37 -18.58 7.01
N THR A 140 -2.84 -18.01 8.11
CA THR A 140 -3.87 -16.99 8.06
C THR A 140 -3.28 -15.63 7.68
N VAL A 141 -4.10 -14.80 7.02
CA VAL A 141 -3.77 -13.41 6.65
C VAL A 141 -4.80 -12.44 7.20
N ASN A 142 -4.46 -11.16 7.26
CA ASN A 142 -5.40 -10.10 7.56
C ASN A 142 -5.66 -9.29 6.28
N ARG A 143 -6.94 -8.92 6.02
CA ARG A 143 -7.32 -8.19 4.82
C ARG A 143 -8.41 -7.16 5.10
N GLY A 144 -8.22 -5.97 4.53
CA GLY A 144 -9.26 -4.95 4.49
C GLY A 144 -10.31 -5.30 3.42
N VAL A 145 -11.40 -5.94 3.83
CA VAL A 145 -12.51 -6.28 2.91
C VAL A 145 -13.33 -5.03 2.63
N CYS A 146 -13.48 -4.70 1.35
CA CYS A 146 -14.17 -3.50 0.89
C CYS A 146 -15.66 -3.75 0.72
N SER A 147 -16.49 -2.86 1.27
CA SER A 147 -17.88 -2.70 0.86
C SER A 147 -17.96 -1.57 -0.16
N VAL A 148 -18.61 -1.82 -1.29
CA VAL A 148 -18.76 -0.86 -2.38
C VAL A 148 -20.24 -0.68 -2.72
N ASP A 149 -20.58 0.48 -3.30
CA ASP A 149 -21.90 0.74 -3.86
C ASP A 149 -22.05 0.14 -5.27
N GLU A 150 -23.22 0.37 -5.89
CA GLU A 150 -23.54 -0.11 -7.25
C GLU A 150 -22.67 0.49 -8.37
N ASN A 151 -21.96 1.60 -8.08
CA ASN A 151 -21.05 2.30 -8.98
C ASN A 151 -19.57 2.00 -8.69
N ASN A 152 -19.27 1.03 -7.81
CA ASN A 152 -17.93 0.71 -7.31
C ASN A 152 -17.27 1.79 -6.47
N PHE A 153 -18.01 2.70 -5.87
CA PHE A 153 -17.45 3.60 -4.86
C PHE A 153 -17.35 2.92 -3.51
N LEU A 154 -16.23 3.16 -2.84
CA LEU A 154 -15.95 2.60 -1.53
C LEU A 154 -16.91 3.18 -0.48
N ILE A 155 -17.57 2.32 0.26
CA ILE A 155 -18.38 2.68 1.42
C ILE A 155 -17.53 2.59 2.69
N GLU A 156 -16.83 1.46 2.85
CA GLU A 156 -15.98 1.19 4.01
C GLU A 156 -14.95 0.10 3.72
N VAL A 157 -13.90 0.07 4.51
CA VAL A 157 -12.91 -1.03 4.55
C VAL A 157 -13.02 -1.71 5.91
N ASN A 158 -13.42 -2.97 5.91
CA ASN A 158 -13.54 -3.78 7.12
C ASN A 158 -12.32 -4.69 7.26
N GLU A 159 -11.48 -4.43 8.26
CA GLU A 159 -10.36 -5.32 8.56
C GLU A 159 -10.89 -6.67 9.05
N ARG A 160 -10.59 -7.72 8.28
CA ARG A 160 -10.85 -9.11 8.66
C ARG A 160 -9.52 -9.75 9.01
N VAL A 161 -9.47 -10.33 10.21
CA VAL A 161 -8.24 -10.93 10.74
C VAL A 161 -8.28 -12.45 10.65
N LYS A 162 -7.11 -13.05 10.52
CA LYS A 162 -6.94 -14.51 10.49
C LYS A 162 -7.83 -15.19 9.44
N LEU A 163 -7.77 -14.69 8.20
CA LEU A 163 -8.47 -15.30 7.06
C LEU A 163 -7.66 -16.47 6.51
N ALA A 164 -8.35 -17.54 6.16
CA ALA A 164 -7.79 -18.62 5.34
C ALA A 164 -8.91 -19.36 4.60
N MET A 165 -8.52 -20.10 3.55
CA MET A 165 -9.39 -21.07 2.88
C MET A 165 -9.58 -22.28 3.79
N GLN A 166 -10.83 -22.62 4.12
CA GLN A 166 -11.18 -23.80 4.90
C GLN A 166 -12.43 -24.44 4.31
N ASP A 167 -12.33 -25.72 3.94
CA ASP A 167 -13.43 -26.51 3.35
C ASP A 167 -14.06 -25.85 2.10
N GLY A 168 -13.25 -25.14 1.30
CA GLY A 168 -13.69 -24.48 0.06
C GLY A 168 -14.35 -23.11 0.28
N VAL A 169 -14.34 -22.59 1.51
CA VAL A 169 -14.88 -21.27 1.88
C VAL A 169 -13.81 -20.45 2.59
N ILE A 170 -13.76 -19.14 2.34
CA ILE A 170 -12.84 -18.25 3.04
C ILE A 170 -13.50 -17.83 4.35
N LYS A 171 -12.85 -18.18 5.47
CA LYS A 171 -13.32 -17.84 6.81
C LYS A 171 -12.36 -16.87 7.49
N TYR A 172 -12.86 -16.02 8.37
CA TYR A 172 -12.07 -15.08 9.18
C TYR A 172 -12.29 -15.31 10.67
N ASN A 173 -11.46 -14.71 11.51
CA ASN A 173 -11.37 -14.92 12.96
C ASN A 173 -10.97 -16.36 13.35
N LEU A 174 -10.27 -17.06 12.48
CA LEU A 174 -9.83 -18.44 12.76
C LEU A 174 -8.86 -18.48 13.95
N GLY A 175 -9.24 -19.27 14.98
CA GLY A 175 -8.42 -19.40 16.20
C GLY A 175 -8.35 -18.12 17.04
N SER A 176 -9.38 -17.27 16.99
CA SER A 176 -9.61 -16.15 17.92
C SER A 176 -10.84 -16.41 18.79
N ASP A 177 -11.03 -15.54 19.79
CA ASP A 177 -12.23 -15.59 20.66
C ASP A 177 -13.47 -14.99 19.98
N ASP A 178 -13.27 -14.26 18.88
CA ASP A 178 -14.38 -13.68 18.11
C ASP A 178 -15.09 -14.73 17.26
N PRO A 179 -16.38 -14.52 16.95
CA PRO A 179 -17.14 -15.41 16.09
C PRO A 179 -16.49 -15.58 14.70
N VAL A 180 -16.37 -16.82 14.26
CA VAL A 180 -15.91 -17.12 12.89
C VAL A 180 -17.00 -16.69 11.92
N GLY A 181 -16.58 -15.91 10.91
CA GLY A 181 -17.46 -15.52 9.81
C GLY A 181 -16.88 -15.97 8.47
N GLU A 182 -17.66 -15.75 7.41
CA GLU A 182 -17.32 -16.13 6.03
C GLU A 182 -17.25 -14.89 5.13
N VAL A 183 -16.40 -14.95 4.10
CA VAL A 183 -16.26 -13.90 3.08
C VAL A 183 -16.25 -14.57 1.72
N GLU A 184 -16.94 -13.95 0.75
CA GLU A 184 -16.96 -14.41 -0.64
C GLU A 184 -15.54 -14.38 -1.24
N ALA A 185 -15.17 -15.41 -1.99
CA ALA A 185 -13.85 -15.55 -2.58
C ALA A 185 -13.52 -14.42 -3.59
N ASN A 186 -14.55 -13.85 -4.22
CA ASN A 186 -14.46 -12.75 -5.16
C ASN A 186 -14.63 -11.37 -4.51
N ALA A 187 -14.72 -11.29 -3.19
CA ALA A 187 -14.80 -10.02 -2.48
C ALA A 187 -13.59 -9.13 -2.83
N SER A 188 -13.83 -7.83 -2.97
CA SER A 188 -12.78 -6.85 -3.18
C SER A 188 -12.06 -6.57 -1.88
N VAL A 189 -10.72 -6.54 -1.92
CA VAL A 189 -9.88 -6.24 -0.76
C VAL A 189 -8.88 -5.14 -1.06
N SER A 190 -8.64 -4.30 -0.05
CA SER A 190 -7.57 -3.32 -0.05
C SER A 190 -6.24 -4.00 0.26
N MET A 191 -5.27 -3.79 -0.63
CA MET A 191 -3.87 -4.15 -0.39
C MET A 191 -3.01 -2.90 -0.22
N ASN A 192 -3.63 -1.79 0.23
CA ASN A 192 -2.99 -0.50 0.48
C ASN A 192 -2.41 0.15 -0.79
N TYR A 193 -3.06 -0.07 -1.94
CA TYR A 193 -2.73 0.58 -3.21
C TYR A 193 -3.74 1.68 -3.51
N TRP A 194 -3.34 2.92 -3.24
CA TRP A 194 -4.20 4.11 -3.31
C TRP A 194 -3.74 5.06 -4.40
N GLY A 195 -4.71 5.78 -5.01
CA GLY A 195 -4.47 6.91 -5.90
C GLY A 195 -5.09 8.17 -5.32
N PHE A 196 -4.29 9.18 -5.04
CA PHE A 196 -4.69 10.38 -4.33
C PHE A 196 -4.43 11.65 -5.12
N HIS A 197 -5.28 12.65 -4.89
CA HIS A 197 -5.02 14.05 -5.21
C HIS A 197 -4.22 14.70 -4.05
N PRO A 198 -3.32 15.68 -4.31
CA PRO A 198 -2.53 16.33 -3.26
C PRO A 198 -3.33 16.99 -2.14
N SER A 199 -4.60 17.31 -2.37
CA SER A 199 -5.52 17.80 -1.32
C SER A 199 -5.64 16.86 -0.12
N ILE A 200 -5.30 15.58 -0.28
CA ILE A 200 -5.31 14.60 0.81
C ILE A 200 -4.36 14.99 1.96
N PHE A 201 -3.25 15.66 1.66
CA PHE A 201 -2.26 16.05 2.66
C PHE A 201 -2.86 16.95 3.75
N ASP A 202 -3.71 17.91 3.39
CA ASP A 202 -4.35 18.79 4.36
C ASP A 202 -5.34 18.05 5.26
N HIS A 203 -5.97 17.02 4.75
CA HIS A 203 -6.87 16.16 5.52
C HIS A 203 -6.09 15.25 6.46
N ILE A 204 -5.01 14.65 5.98
CA ILE A 204 -4.13 13.81 6.80
C ILE A 204 -3.51 14.64 7.94
N GLU A 205 -3.01 15.84 7.65
CA GLU A 205 -2.38 16.72 8.65
C GLU A 205 -3.34 17.04 9.80
N LYS A 206 -4.57 17.46 9.47
CA LYS A 206 -5.61 17.74 10.47
C LYS A 206 -6.02 16.50 11.27
N GLY A 207 -6.24 15.39 10.58
CA GLY A 207 -6.62 14.13 11.20
C GLY A 207 -5.52 13.58 12.11
N LEU A 208 -4.26 13.63 11.65
CA LEU A 208 -3.10 13.18 12.43
C LEU A 208 -2.92 13.98 13.71
N VAL A 209 -3.06 15.31 13.68
CA VAL A 209 -2.99 16.15 14.89
C VAL A 209 -4.06 15.75 15.91
N SER A 210 -5.29 15.49 15.48
CA SER A 210 -6.36 15.03 16.37
C SER A 210 -6.06 13.65 16.93
N PHE A 211 -5.63 12.71 16.07
CA PHE A 211 -5.26 11.36 16.48
C PHE A 211 -4.10 11.35 17.48
N MET A 212 -3.07 12.19 17.28
CA MET A 212 -1.94 12.31 18.19
C MET A 212 -2.34 12.85 19.56
N LYS A 213 -3.28 13.79 19.62
CA LYS A 213 -3.83 14.29 20.89
C LYS A 213 -4.55 13.21 21.68
N GLU A 214 -5.39 12.43 21.00
CA GLU A 214 -6.18 11.35 21.60
C GLU A 214 -5.31 10.17 22.05
N ASN A 215 -4.20 9.93 21.34
CA ASN A 215 -3.31 8.79 21.54
C ASN A 215 -1.93 9.17 22.09
N SER A 216 -1.80 10.37 22.70
CA SER A 216 -0.52 10.90 23.16
C SER A 216 0.22 10.00 24.16
N GLN A 217 -0.51 9.20 24.93
CA GLN A 217 0.00 8.27 25.94
C GLN A 217 0.16 6.83 25.43
N ASN A 218 -0.10 6.56 24.13
CA ASN A 218 0.08 5.25 23.54
C ASN A 218 1.31 5.23 22.62
N PRO A 219 2.45 4.61 23.02
CA PRO A 219 3.70 4.65 22.28
C PRO A 219 3.68 3.85 20.95
N THR A 220 2.62 3.08 20.70
CA THR A 220 2.49 2.20 19.54
C THR A 220 1.27 2.52 18.66
N ALA A 221 0.47 3.55 19.00
CA ALA A 221 -0.68 3.92 18.18
C ALA A 221 -0.26 4.31 16.76
N GLU A 222 -1.01 3.87 15.76
CA GLU A 222 -0.74 4.11 14.35
C GLU A 222 -2.01 4.62 13.66
N TYR A 223 -1.90 5.73 12.93
CA TYR A 223 -2.96 6.30 12.12
C TYR A 223 -2.82 5.79 10.68
N TYR A 224 -3.74 4.93 10.27
CA TYR A 224 -3.67 4.25 8.98
C TYR A 224 -4.38 5.02 7.86
N ILE A 225 -3.97 4.79 6.61
CA ILE A 225 -4.63 5.38 5.43
C ILE A 225 -6.13 5.04 5.39
N PRO A 226 -6.59 3.81 5.65
CA PRO A 226 -8.03 3.52 5.69
C PRO A 226 -8.82 4.38 6.68
N ASP A 227 -8.21 4.79 7.80
CA ASP A 227 -8.90 5.61 8.81
C ASP A 227 -9.22 7.01 8.27
N ILE A 228 -8.25 7.66 7.62
CA ILE A 228 -8.48 8.99 7.01
C ILE A 228 -9.44 8.88 5.82
N VAL A 229 -9.29 7.87 4.97
CA VAL A 229 -10.18 7.63 3.84
C VAL A 229 -11.62 7.46 4.31
N THR A 230 -11.86 6.59 5.28
CA THR A 230 -13.20 6.38 5.87
C THR A 230 -13.76 7.67 6.46
N SER A 231 -12.96 8.43 7.19
CA SER A 231 -13.39 9.72 7.76
C SER A 231 -13.83 10.72 6.69
N MET A 232 -13.14 10.75 5.55
CA MET A 232 -13.47 11.65 4.44
C MET A 232 -14.73 11.20 3.70
N ILE A 233 -14.92 9.90 3.48
CA ILE A 233 -16.14 9.33 2.88
C ILE A 233 -17.34 9.64 3.75
N VAL A 234 -17.31 9.32 5.04
CA VAL A 234 -18.40 9.54 5.99
C VAL A 234 -18.76 11.03 6.12
N SER A 235 -17.78 11.93 5.98
CA SER A 235 -18.00 13.37 6.01
C SER A 235 -18.40 13.96 4.64
N ASN A 236 -18.64 13.15 3.61
CA ASN A 236 -18.98 13.55 2.22
C ASN A 236 -17.99 14.56 1.62
N LYS A 237 -16.71 14.39 1.91
CA LYS A 237 -15.64 15.25 1.38
C LYS A 237 -14.98 14.66 0.14
N MET A 238 -15.13 13.36 -0.06
CA MET A 238 -14.43 12.62 -1.09
C MET A 238 -15.17 11.33 -1.40
N GLU A 239 -15.16 10.95 -2.66
CA GLU A 239 -15.51 9.61 -3.14
C GLU A 239 -14.25 8.85 -3.50
N VAL A 240 -14.23 7.54 -3.26
CA VAL A 240 -13.11 6.67 -3.63
C VAL A 240 -13.62 5.58 -4.55
N GLU A 241 -13.18 5.61 -5.80
CA GLU A 241 -13.46 4.53 -6.76
C GLU A 241 -12.60 3.31 -6.45
N VAL A 242 -13.24 2.14 -6.32
CA VAL A 242 -12.55 0.86 -6.21
C VAL A 242 -12.36 0.29 -7.61
N ILE A 243 -11.16 0.41 -8.16
CA ILE A 243 -10.80 -0.07 -9.48
C ILE A 243 -10.42 -1.54 -9.40
N PRO A 244 -11.22 -2.47 -9.96
CA PRO A 244 -10.92 -3.89 -9.84
C PRO A 244 -9.72 -4.29 -10.69
N THR A 245 -8.91 -5.20 -10.17
CA THR A 245 -7.81 -5.83 -10.90
C THR A 245 -7.88 -7.36 -10.82
N ASN A 246 -7.39 -8.02 -11.87
CA ASN A 246 -7.15 -9.47 -11.88
C ASN A 246 -5.70 -9.83 -11.54
N ASP A 247 -4.85 -8.86 -11.29
CA ASP A 247 -3.47 -9.11 -10.88
C ASP A 247 -3.42 -9.90 -9.57
N ASN A 248 -2.40 -10.72 -9.44
CA ASN A 248 -2.09 -11.35 -8.16
C ASN A 248 -1.28 -10.38 -7.31
N TRP A 249 -1.65 -10.32 -6.03
CA TRP A 249 -0.85 -9.65 -5.02
C TRP A 249 -0.10 -10.69 -4.20
N PHE A 250 1.15 -10.40 -3.84
CA PHE A 250 1.88 -11.14 -2.82
C PHE A 250 2.89 -10.24 -2.11
N GLY A 251 3.11 -10.52 -0.83
CA GLY A 251 4.15 -9.92 -0.01
C GLY A 251 5.06 -11.00 0.55
N VAL A 252 6.31 -10.67 0.87
CA VAL A 252 7.24 -11.60 1.53
C VAL A 252 7.19 -11.37 3.03
N THR A 253 6.17 -11.93 3.69
CA THR A 253 6.00 -11.83 5.14
C THR A 253 6.76 -12.95 5.86
N TYR A 254 6.70 -14.16 5.35
CA TYR A 254 7.37 -15.36 5.88
C TYR A 254 8.49 -15.79 4.94
N LYS A 255 9.45 -16.57 5.48
CA LYS A 255 10.54 -17.13 4.64
C LYS A 255 10.01 -18.06 3.53
N GLN A 256 8.90 -18.73 3.78
CA GLN A 256 8.22 -19.59 2.81
C GLN A 256 7.63 -18.81 1.63
N ASP A 257 7.15 -17.58 1.87
CA ASP A 257 6.60 -16.72 0.82
C ASP A 257 7.66 -16.34 -0.23
N LYS A 258 8.95 -16.34 0.14
CA LYS A 258 10.03 -16.00 -0.79
C LYS A 258 10.09 -16.93 -1.99
N GLN A 259 9.94 -18.25 -1.79
CA GLN A 259 9.96 -19.19 -2.92
C GLN A 259 8.74 -18.99 -3.84
N MET A 260 7.56 -18.77 -3.26
CA MET A 260 6.35 -18.46 -4.02
C MET A 260 6.52 -17.17 -4.85
N ALA A 261 7.13 -16.14 -4.27
CA ALA A 261 7.42 -14.89 -4.99
C ALA A 261 8.40 -15.11 -6.15
N ILE A 262 9.47 -15.90 -5.94
CA ILE A 262 10.43 -16.27 -7.00
C ILE A 262 9.72 -17.03 -8.13
N ASP A 263 8.88 -18.00 -7.80
CA ASP A 263 8.15 -18.80 -8.78
C ASP A 263 7.14 -17.95 -9.58
N ALA A 264 6.46 -17.02 -8.91
CA ALA A 264 5.55 -16.07 -9.55
C ALA A 264 6.28 -15.16 -10.53
N ILE A 265 7.40 -14.57 -10.13
CA ILE A 265 8.23 -13.72 -11.00
C ILE A 265 8.77 -14.51 -12.18
N ASN A 266 9.30 -15.71 -11.97
CA ASN A 266 9.76 -16.57 -13.09
C ASN A 266 8.64 -16.89 -14.07
N LYS A 267 7.40 -17.11 -13.59
CA LYS A 267 6.24 -17.31 -14.45
C LYS A 267 5.92 -16.06 -15.26
N HIS A 268 6.00 -14.87 -14.67
CA HIS A 268 5.81 -13.60 -15.37
C HIS A 268 6.89 -13.36 -16.43
N ILE A 269 8.14 -13.72 -16.15
CA ILE A 269 9.23 -13.66 -17.14
C ILE A 269 8.96 -14.64 -18.29
N ALA A 270 8.60 -15.87 -17.97
CA ALA A 270 8.33 -16.90 -18.98
C ALA A 270 7.13 -16.55 -19.88
N SER A 271 6.14 -15.82 -19.35
CA SER A 271 4.98 -15.33 -20.12
C SER A 271 5.23 -14.00 -20.86
N GLY A 272 6.42 -13.39 -20.70
CA GLY A 272 6.80 -12.15 -21.37
C GLY A 272 6.26 -10.88 -20.72
N VAL A 273 5.71 -10.96 -19.49
CA VAL A 273 5.30 -9.78 -18.69
C VAL A 273 6.53 -8.97 -18.31
N TYR A 274 7.59 -9.64 -17.85
CA TYR A 274 8.87 -9.03 -17.57
C TYR A 274 9.98 -9.57 -18.46
N PRO A 275 10.98 -8.75 -18.80
CA PRO A 275 12.22 -9.22 -19.41
C PRO A 275 13.04 -10.02 -18.38
N ASN A 276 13.94 -10.87 -18.86
CA ASN A 276 14.85 -11.65 -18.00
C ASN A 276 15.80 -10.76 -17.18
N LYS A 277 16.03 -9.53 -17.62
CA LYS A 277 16.74 -8.47 -16.92
C LYS A 277 15.89 -7.21 -16.99
N LEU A 278 15.41 -6.73 -15.85
CA LEU A 278 14.49 -5.57 -15.79
C LEU A 278 15.10 -4.31 -16.40
N TRP A 279 16.36 -4.07 -16.13
CA TRP A 279 17.08 -2.87 -16.54
C TRP A 279 18.24 -3.26 -17.45
N SER A 280 18.25 -2.74 -18.66
CA SER A 280 19.31 -2.97 -19.68
C SER A 280 20.41 -1.92 -19.55
#